data_8621f07c0c81e463d1b68d40e9e833b8
#
_entry.id   8621f07c0c81e463d1b68d40e9e833b8
#
_cell.length_a   1.000
_cell.length_b   1.000
_cell.length_c   1.000
_cell.angle_alpha   90.00
_cell.angle_beta   90.00
_cell.angle_gamma   90.00
#
_symmetry.space_group_name_H-M   'P 1'
#
loop_
_entity.id
_entity.type
_entity.pdbx_description
1 polymer ?
#
loop_
_entity_poly.entity_id
_entity_poly.type
_entity_poly.pdbx_seq_one_letter_code
_entity_poly.pdbx_strand_id
1 'polypeptide(L)'
;MRKIFPTLTCLFLLFLMPVYAQTSNGTYTTYIGDRLALTENYRIIANPDGSWRTEAEIVPPSRRGATQKIMTVASKTHPVSFTVEIGGAKVTEAKFGKDVVVLKRGGLPEREVQTKATMVLENLVWHQFLFLLGQYDHAKAGRQDFTAFLPAQGIEYPVSLEYVSAPSYRLKDRTIATRRYQVVAAEHLTLELWTDEAGVPLLFQVAAQQIKVIRQGAESLAESVFALPAVYQSPTYAVPAAFREQELIIGQGGEWPLPATLTIPAAGKGSFPAVVLVHGSGPNDRDETLGPNKPFRDLAWGLATQGIAVLRYEKRTREHAAKIAALPAFTVKEETVEDALAAVRLLEQTAGIDAKKIFVLGHSLGGMLVPRIGAVDPKVAGFIIMAGATRPLEDELVRQYEYLFALDGNLNEAERAQIDEAKRQAVQIKELKANDASVKSIFGAPPSYWLDLRGYDPPRAARALKHPLLIIQGERDFNVTMDDFRRWQTLAGRKEIEFKSYPKLDHLFLEGEGPASGADYEKPRNIPKYVIDDIAAWIAKQK
;
A
#
# COMPACT_ATOMS: atom_id res chain seq x y z
N MET A 1 -71.74 -32.54 -19.59
CA MET A 1 -71.52 -31.10 -19.53
C MET A 1 -70.65 -30.80 -18.26
N ARG A 2 -69.39 -30.70 -18.41
CA ARG A 2 -68.47 -30.28 -17.32
C ARG A 2 -67.97 -28.90 -17.70
N LYS A 3 -68.27 -27.88 -16.87
CA LYS A 3 -67.84 -26.52 -17.03
C LYS A 3 -66.41 -26.43 -16.51
N ILE A 4 -65.51 -26.03 -17.40
CA ILE A 4 -64.11 -25.70 -17.07
C ILE A 4 -64.09 -24.23 -16.72
N PHE A 5 -63.70 -23.90 -15.47
CA PHE A 5 -63.33 -22.53 -15.03
C PHE A 5 -61.86 -22.31 -15.34
N PRO A 6 -61.44 -21.18 -15.94
CA PRO A 6 -60.05 -20.83 -16.04
C PRO A 6 -59.61 -20.17 -14.73
N THR A 7 -58.63 -20.78 -14.09
CA THR A 7 -57.88 -20.18 -12.97
C THR A 7 -57.04 -19.00 -13.49
N LEU A 8 -57.42 -17.82 -13.07
CA LEU A 8 -56.70 -16.58 -13.31
C LEU A 8 -55.46 -16.56 -12.37
N THR A 9 -54.28 -16.90 -12.89
CA THR A 9 -53.01 -16.78 -12.17
C THR A 9 -52.63 -15.31 -12.20
N CYS A 10 -52.92 -14.58 -11.12
CA CYS A 10 -52.35 -13.25 -10.89
C CYS A 10 -50.84 -13.38 -10.72
N LEU A 11 -50.10 -13.03 -11.76
CA LEU A 11 -48.68 -12.82 -11.70
C LEU A 11 -48.45 -11.52 -10.92
N PHE A 12 -48.14 -11.61 -9.62
CA PHE A 12 -47.64 -10.50 -8.84
C PHE A 12 -46.22 -10.17 -9.36
N LEU A 13 -46.15 -9.24 -10.29
CA LEU A 13 -44.92 -8.50 -10.58
C LEU A 13 -44.62 -7.63 -9.34
N LEU A 14 -43.85 -8.20 -8.42
CA LEU A 14 -43.15 -7.41 -7.42
C LEU A 14 -42.18 -6.48 -8.16
N PHE A 15 -42.61 -5.26 -8.43
CA PHE A 15 -41.70 -4.17 -8.73
C PHE A 15 -40.84 -3.99 -7.48
N LEU A 16 -39.61 -4.53 -7.51
CA LEU A 16 -38.56 -4.16 -6.59
C LEU A 16 -38.34 -2.66 -6.77
N MET A 17 -38.93 -1.85 -5.90
CA MET A 17 -38.57 -0.43 -5.84
C MET A 17 -37.08 -0.34 -5.55
N PRO A 18 -36.34 0.52 -6.26
CA PRO A 18 -34.93 0.70 -5.99
C PRO A 18 -34.74 1.15 -4.53
N VAL A 19 -33.73 0.63 -3.87
CA VAL A 19 -33.44 0.83 -2.43
C VAL A 19 -33.43 2.31 -2.02
N TYR A 20 -33.06 3.20 -2.94
CA TYR A 20 -33.06 4.65 -2.69
C TYR A 20 -34.48 5.28 -2.74
N ALA A 21 -35.51 4.56 -3.11
CA ALA A 21 -36.90 5.04 -3.03
C ALA A 21 -37.49 4.98 -1.60
N GLN A 22 -36.74 4.48 -0.63
CA GLN A 22 -37.15 4.40 0.77
C GLN A 22 -36.18 5.19 1.67
N THR A 23 -36.72 5.83 2.71
CA THR A 23 -35.90 6.42 3.75
C THR A 23 -35.10 5.33 4.44
N SER A 24 -33.79 5.44 4.45
CA SER A 24 -32.87 4.46 5.02
C SER A 24 -31.71 5.14 5.75
N ASN A 25 -31.06 4.41 6.64
CA ASN A 25 -29.86 4.85 7.33
C ASN A 25 -28.88 3.70 7.48
N GLY A 26 -27.64 4.02 7.83
CA GLY A 26 -26.61 3.02 8.07
C GLY A 26 -25.31 3.63 8.51
N THR A 27 -24.38 2.74 8.85
CA THR A 27 -23.02 3.09 9.23
C THR A 27 -22.08 2.22 8.45
N TYR A 28 -21.05 2.83 7.84
CA TYR A 28 -19.90 2.15 7.25
C TYR A 28 -18.66 2.43 8.08
N THR A 29 -17.87 1.41 8.31
CA THR A 29 -16.55 1.50 8.93
C THR A 29 -15.50 1.19 7.87
N THR A 30 -14.57 2.12 7.66
CA THR A 30 -13.50 2.03 6.68
C THR A 30 -12.18 1.71 7.36
N TYR A 31 -11.49 0.71 6.84
CA TYR A 31 -10.14 0.33 7.23
C TYR A 31 -9.19 0.55 6.05
N ILE A 32 -7.98 1.00 6.34
CA ILE A 32 -6.84 1.05 5.40
C ILE A 32 -5.75 0.15 6.00
N GLY A 33 -5.48 -0.96 5.32
CA GLY A 33 -4.82 -2.09 5.96
C GLY A 33 -5.66 -2.58 7.15
N ASP A 34 -5.05 -2.66 8.32
CA ASP A 34 -5.71 -3.08 9.57
C ASP A 34 -6.10 -1.89 10.46
N ARG A 35 -5.93 -0.66 9.99
CA ARG A 35 -6.21 0.54 10.79
C ARG A 35 -7.57 1.12 10.46
N LEU A 36 -8.34 1.39 11.49
CA LEU A 36 -9.56 2.19 11.36
C LEU A 36 -9.20 3.56 10.78
N ALA A 37 -9.74 3.89 9.61
CA ALA A 37 -9.50 5.14 8.93
C ALA A 37 -10.60 6.17 9.18
N LEU A 38 -11.86 5.73 9.09
CA LEU A 38 -13.03 6.59 9.34
C LEU A 38 -14.29 5.76 9.57
N THR A 39 -15.30 6.42 10.11
CA THR A 39 -16.68 5.92 10.18
C THR A 39 -17.59 6.89 9.45
N GLU A 40 -18.45 6.39 8.59
CA GLU A 40 -19.48 7.13 7.89
C GLU A 40 -20.86 6.77 8.45
N ASN A 41 -21.54 7.72 9.06
CA ASN A 41 -22.94 7.59 9.45
C ASN A 41 -23.81 8.32 8.43
N TYR A 42 -24.72 7.63 7.76
CA TYR A 42 -25.53 8.25 6.72
C TYR A 42 -27.03 8.06 6.94
N ARG A 43 -27.81 8.97 6.36
CA ARG A 43 -29.26 8.91 6.22
C ARG A 43 -29.65 9.31 4.81
N ILE A 44 -30.54 8.52 4.21
CA ILE A 44 -31.19 8.83 2.93
C ILE A 44 -32.65 9.14 3.21
N ILE A 45 -33.12 10.27 2.69
CA ILE A 45 -34.49 10.75 2.83
C ILE A 45 -35.09 10.79 1.44
N ALA A 46 -36.03 9.91 1.15
CA ALA A 46 -36.80 9.90 -0.09
C ALA A 46 -37.98 10.88 0.04
N ASN A 47 -38.15 11.77 -0.93
CA ASN A 47 -39.27 12.71 -0.98
C ASN A 47 -40.41 12.15 -1.87
N PRO A 48 -41.67 12.60 -1.63
CA PRO A 48 -42.84 12.15 -2.40
C PRO A 48 -42.77 12.46 -3.90
N ASP A 49 -42.00 13.50 -4.29
CA ASP A 49 -41.80 13.89 -5.71
C ASP A 49 -40.77 13.01 -6.41
N GLY A 50 -40.19 12.04 -5.68
CA GLY A 50 -39.17 11.13 -6.19
C GLY A 50 -37.76 11.73 -6.19
N SER A 51 -37.57 12.91 -5.65
CA SER A 51 -36.24 13.40 -5.29
C SER A 51 -35.78 12.75 -3.98
N TRP A 52 -34.50 12.86 -3.69
CA TRP A 52 -33.92 12.36 -2.44
C TRP A 52 -32.83 13.27 -1.93
N ARG A 53 -32.60 13.21 -0.62
CA ARG A 53 -31.53 13.91 0.07
C ARG A 53 -30.76 12.91 0.90
N THR A 54 -29.43 12.99 0.86
CA THR A 54 -28.58 12.28 1.79
C THR A 54 -27.89 13.23 2.74
N GLU A 55 -27.71 12.77 3.95
CA GLU A 55 -26.92 13.41 4.98
C GLU A 55 -25.92 12.36 5.49
N ALA A 56 -24.64 12.69 5.52
CA ALA A 56 -23.61 11.81 6.07
C ALA A 56 -22.68 12.58 7.00
N GLU A 57 -22.25 11.92 8.07
CA GLU A 57 -21.18 12.36 8.95
C GLU A 57 -19.98 11.43 8.78
N ILE A 58 -18.85 11.98 8.34
CA ILE A 58 -17.57 11.28 8.26
C ILE A 58 -16.77 11.59 9.52
N VAL A 59 -16.56 10.58 10.35
CA VAL A 59 -15.91 10.70 11.66
C VAL A 59 -14.53 10.03 11.59
N PRO A 60 -13.44 10.78 11.75
CA PRO A 60 -12.09 10.20 11.84
C PRO A 60 -11.88 9.48 13.19
N PRO A 61 -10.97 8.51 13.29
CA PRO A 61 -10.77 7.69 14.49
C PRO A 61 -10.17 8.45 15.67
N SER A 62 -9.55 9.60 15.42
CA SER A 62 -8.94 10.43 16.45
C SER A 62 -9.75 11.69 16.72
N ARG A 63 -9.86 12.10 17.99
CA ARG A 63 -10.51 13.38 18.39
C ARG A 63 -9.83 14.64 17.81
N ARG A 64 -8.66 14.50 17.18
CA ARG A 64 -7.94 15.61 16.51
C ARG A 64 -8.41 15.84 15.07
N GLY A 65 -9.11 14.87 14.47
CA GLY A 65 -9.68 15.02 13.14
C GLY A 65 -11.05 15.70 13.19
N ALA A 66 -11.29 16.66 12.31
CA ALA A 66 -12.60 17.32 12.24
C ALA A 66 -13.62 16.43 11.54
N THR A 67 -14.81 16.29 12.14
CA THR A 67 -15.95 15.64 11.50
C THR A 67 -16.40 16.43 10.28
N GLN A 68 -16.63 15.72 9.17
CA GLN A 68 -17.17 16.30 7.96
C GLN A 68 -18.66 15.95 7.85
N LYS A 69 -19.49 16.93 7.55
CA LYS A 69 -20.89 16.71 7.19
C LYS A 69 -21.05 16.85 5.69
N ILE A 70 -21.60 15.82 5.06
CA ILE A 70 -21.81 15.77 3.62
C ILE A 70 -23.31 15.70 3.35
N MET A 71 -23.77 16.53 2.45
CA MET A 71 -25.17 16.56 2.02
C MET A 71 -25.23 16.51 0.50
N THR A 72 -26.03 15.58 -0.02
CA THR A 72 -26.32 15.49 -1.46
C THR A 72 -27.82 15.55 -1.66
N VAL A 73 -28.27 16.37 -2.60
CA VAL A 73 -29.67 16.40 -3.07
C VAL A 73 -29.66 16.00 -4.54
N ALA A 74 -30.54 15.10 -4.92
CA ALA A 74 -30.70 14.70 -6.33
C ALA A 74 -32.16 14.48 -6.68
N SER A 75 -32.48 14.70 -7.97
CA SER A 75 -33.69 14.23 -8.63
C SER A 75 -33.54 12.72 -8.93
N LYS A 76 -34.53 12.13 -9.59
CA LYS A 76 -34.48 10.73 -10.02
C LYS A 76 -33.27 10.38 -10.89
N THR A 77 -32.75 11.33 -11.63
CA THR A 77 -31.78 11.09 -12.71
C THR A 77 -30.51 11.94 -12.66
N HIS A 78 -30.51 13.01 -11.86
CA HIS A 78 -29.40 13.98 -11.85
C HIS A 78 -29.17 14.53 -10.43
N PRO A 79 -27.93 14.81 -10.04
CA PRO A 79 -27.64 15.56 -8.83
C PRO A 79 -28.17 16.99 -8.94
N VAL A 80 -28.60 17.56 -7.81
CA VAL A 80 -29.10 18.95 -7.71
C VAL A 80 -28.10 19.80 -6.92
N SER A 81 -27.62 19.29 -5.79
CA SER A 81 -26.60 19.99 -5.00
C SER A 81 -25.77 19.01 -4.18
N PHE A 82 -24.57 19.46 -3.86
CA PHE A 82 -23.64 18.76 -2.98
C PHE A 82 -22.97 19.78 -2.06
N THR A 83 -22.81 19.44 -0.79
CA THR A 83 -22.19 20.32 0.20
C THR A 83 -21.34 19.52 1.17
N VAL A 84 -20.15 20.02 1.49
CA VAL A 84 -19.30 19.53 2.58
C VAL A 84 -19.11 20.65 3.59
N GLU A 85 -19.38 20.34 4.87
CA GLU A 85 -19.15 21.24 6.01
C GLU A 85 -18.11 20.63 6.95
N ILE A 86 -17.18 21.45 7.41
CA ILE A 86 -16.18 21.09 8.43
C ILE A 86 -16.21 22.16 9.52
N GLY A 87 -16.46 21.74 10.77
CA GLY A 87 -16.57 22.70 11.89
C GLY A 87 -17.68 23.73 11.74
N GLY A 88 -18.75 23.39 11.01
CA GLY A 88 -19.88 24.30 10.73
C GLY A 88 -19.65 25.26 9.54
N ALA A 89 -18.45 25.25 8.94
CA ALA A 89 -18.16 26.06 7.75
C ALA A 89 -18.29 25.20 6.48
N LYS A 90 -18.99 25.73 5.47
CA LYS A 90 -19.07 25.09 4.16
C LYS A 90 -17.73 25.22 3.42
N VAL A 91 -17.08 24.07 3.18
CA VAL A 91 -15.78 24.01 2.50
C VAL A 91 -15.90 23.65 1.03
N THR A 92 -17.01 22.98 0.64
CA THR A 92 -17.32 22.68 -0.75
C THR A 92 -18.82 22.80 -0.96
N GLU A 93 -19.21 23.54 -1.99
CA GLU A 93 -20.60 23.65 -2.46
C GLU A 93 -20.61 23.44 -3.97
N ALA A 94 -21.46 22.54 -4.46
CA ALA A 94 -21.69 22.33 -5.88
C ALA A 94 -23.20 22.42 -6.18
N LYS A 95 -23.59 23.22 -7.15
CA LYS A 95 -24.97 23.35 -7.64
C LYS A 95 -25.00 22.88 -9.09
N PHE A 96 -25.80 21.89 -9.39
CA PHE A 96 -25.87 21.25 -10.69
C PHE A 96 -27.00 21.86 -11.51
N GLY A 97 -26.66 22.38 -12.69
CA GLY A 97 -27.58 22.71 -13.77
C GLY A 97 -27.71 21.56 -14.76
N LYS A 98 -28.18 21.85 -15.97
CA LYS A 98 -28.41 20.82 -16.99
C LYS A 98 -27.09 20.18 -17.49
N ASP A 99 -26.11 21.00 -17.84
CA ASP A 99 -24.82 20.57 -18.39
C ASP A 99 -23.65 21.32 -17.71
N VAL A 100 -23.89 21.93 -16.58
CA VAL A 100 -22.92 22.75 -15.86
C VAL A 100 -23.10 22.58 -14.35
N VAL A 101 -22.00 22.62 -13.63
CA VAL A 101 -21.97 22.73 -12.19
C VAL A 101 -21.29 24.02 -11.77
N VAL A 102 -21.93 24.76 -10.88
CA VAL A 102 -21.34 25.93 -10.20
C VAL A 102 -20.69 25.43 -8.93
N LEU A 103 -19.36 25.51 -8.86
CA LEU A 103 -18.53 24.94 -7.81
C LEU A 103 -17.83 26.04 -7.01
N LYS A 104 -18.04 26.04 -5.69
CA LYS A 104 -17.33 26.86 -4.72
C LYS A 104 -16.57 25.97 -3.76
N ARG A 105 -15.27 26.23 -3.57
CA ARG A 105 -14.41 25.49 -2.63
C ARG A 105 -13.65 26.49 -1.77
N GLY A 106 -13.56 26.23 -0.49
CA GLY A 106 -13.07 27.13 0.56
C GLY A 106 -11.95 28.08 0.12
N GLY A 107 -12.19 29.37 0.18
CA GLY A 107 -11.23 30.42 -0.19
C GLY A 107 -10.95 30.61 -1.68
N LEU A 108 -11.42 29.73 -2.57
CA LEU A 108 -11.26 29.86 -4.02
C LEU A 108 -12.45 30.58 -4.65
N PRO A 109 -12.24 31.31 -5.77
CA PRO A 109 -13.34 31.87 -6.55
C PRO A 109 -14.33 30.78 -7.00
N GLU A 110 -15.60 31.15 -7.07
CA GLU A 110 -16.63 30.33 -7.68
C GLU A 110 -16.33 30.13 -9.16
N ARG A 111 -16.51 28.91 -9.66
CA ARG A 111 -16.28 28.58 -11.06
C ARG A 111 -17.37 27.69 -11.62
N GLU A 112 -17.62 27.83 -12.92
CA GLU A 112 -18.45 26.93 -13.69
C GLU A 112 -17.61 25.82 -14.31
N VAL A 113 -18.12 24.58 -14.23
CA VAL A 113 -17.50 23.39 -14.82
C VAL A 113 -18.54 22.70 -15.69
N GLN A 114 -18.23 22.47 -16.95
CA GLN A 114 -19.10 21.68 -17.83
C GLN A 114 -19.10 20.23 -17.37
N THR A 115 -20.27 19.60 -17.28
CA THR A 115 -20.41 18.22 -16.81
C THR A 115 -21.64 17.53 -17.38
N LYS A 116 -21.51 16.25 -17.68
CA LYS A 116 -22.60 15.33 -18.01
C LYS A 116 -22.84 14.30 -16.91
N ALA A 117 -22.27 14.51 -15.73
CA ALA A 117 -22.35 13.59 -14.63
C ALA A 117 -23.80 13.36 -14.19
N THR A 118 -24.18 12.12 -14.07
CA THR A 118 -25.50 11.69 -13.58
C THR A 118 -25.52 11.44 -12.08
N MET A 119 -24.36 11.46 -11.44
CA MET A 119 -24.21 11.25 -10.01
C MET A 119 -23.00 11.99 -9.42
N VAL A 120 -23.00 12.10 -8.10
CA VAL A 120 -21.84 12.54 -7.32
C VAL A 120 -21.24 11.29 -6.65
N LEU A 121 -19.93 11.07 -6.84
CA LEU A 121 -19.16 10.09 -6.08
C LEU A 121 -17.93 10.81 -5.52
N GLU A 122 -17.97 11.10 -4.23
CA GLU A 122 -16.87 11.73 -3.50
C GLU A 122 -15.97 10.66 -2.86
N ASN A 123 -14.70 10.97 -2.69
CA ASN A 123 -13.72 10.05 -2.12
C ASN A 123 -14.12 9.62 -0.71
N LEU A 124 -14.08 8.31 -0.46
CA LEU A 124 -14.37 7.67 0.84
C LEU A 124 -15.80 7.94 1.36
N VAL A 125 -16.77 8.21 0.46
CA VAL A 125 -18.18 8.41 0.76
C VAL A 125 -19.00 7.25 0.19
N TRP A 126 -19.24 6.24 1.00
CA TRP A 126 -19.69 4.92 0.55
C TRP A 126 -21.18 4.83 0.26
N HIS A 127 -22.02 5.59 0.98
CA HIS A 127 -23.46 5.58 0.74
C HIS A 127 -23.82 6.04 -0.69
N GLN A 128 -22.97 6.84 -1.33
CA GLN A 128 -23.20 7.34 -2.69
C GLN A 128 -23.22 6.22 -3.76
N PHE A 129 -22.59 5.08 -3.48
CA PHE A 129 -22.66 3.90 -4.36
C PHE A 129 -24.07 3.28 -4.47
N LEU A 130 -24.98 3.59 -3.55
CA LEU A 130 -26.39 3.24 -3.69
C LEU A 130 -27.02 3.83 -4.95
N PHE A 131 -26.59 5.03 -5.35
CA PHE A 131 -27.11 5.69 -6.55
C PHE A 131 -26.50 5.12 -7.83
N LEU A 132 -25.25 4.71 -7.80
CA LEU A 132 -24.60 4.01 -8.90
C LEU A 132 -25.31 2.65 -9.13
N LEU A 133 -25.54 1.88 -8.08
CA LEU A 133 -26.29 0.60 -8.14
C LEU A 133 -27.71 0.79 -8.65
N GLY A 134 -28.37 1.87 -8.25
CA GLY A 134 -29.73 2.18 -8.69
C GLY A 134 -29.85 2.55 -10.17
N GLN A 135 -28.75 2.93 -10.82
CA GLN A 135 -28.73 3.20 -12.28
C GLN A 135 -28.37 1.95 -13.10
N TYR A 136 -27.92 0.86 -12.46
CA TYR A 136 -27.57 -0.36 -13.16
C TYR A 136 -28.79 -1.08 -13.70
N ASP A 137 -28.83 -1.29 -15.02
CA ASP A 137 -29.91 -2.02 -15.69
C ASP A 137 -29.59 -3.53 -15.74
N HIS A 138 -30.17 -4.28 -14.82
CA HIS A 138 -29.98 -5.72 -14.74
C HIS A 138 -30.46 -6.48 -15.98
N ALA A 139 -31.35 -5.90 -16.80
CA ALA A 139 -31.83 -6.54 -18.03
C ALA A 139 -30.78 -6.48 -19.15
N LYS A 140 -29.92 -5.47 -19.13
CA LYS A 140 -28.82 -5.34 -20.11
C LYS A 140 -27.63 -6.21 -19.77
N ALA A 141 -27.47 -6.58 -18.49
CA ALA A 141 -26.31 -7.31 -17.96
C ALA A 141 -24.94 -6.70 -18.36
N GLY A 142 -23.83 -7.34 -17.95
CA GLY A 142 -22.48 -6.91 -18.30
C GLY A 142 -22.09 -5.53 -17.76
N ARG A 143 -21.01 -5.00 -18.31
CA ARG A 143 -20.47 -3.69 -17.93
C ARG A 143 -21.33 -2.56 -18.47
N GLN A 144 -21.66 -1.60 -17.60
CA GLN A 144 -22.38 -0.38 -17.96
C GLN A 144 -21.59 0.83 -17.51
N ASP A 145 -21.47 1.80 -18.40
CA ASP A 145 -20.64 2.98 -18.20
C ASP A 145 -21.50 4.19 -17.80
N PHE A 146 -20.99 4.95 -16.83
CA PHE A 146 -21.59 6.14 -16.23
C PHE A 146 -20.56 7.25 -16.14
N THR A 147 -21.02 8.47 -15.87
CA THR A 147 -20.17 9.60 -15.56
C THR A 147 -20.48 10.13 -14.18
N ALA A 148 -19.47 10.21 -13.31
CA ALA A 148 -19.58 10.75 -11.97
C ALA A 148 -18.85 12.10 -11.87
N PHE A 149 -19.31 12.98 -10.98
CA PHE A 149 -18.64 14.21 -10.62
C PHE A 149 -17.96 14.06 -9.26
N LEU A 150 -16.70 14.53 -9.16
CA LEU A 150 -15.91 14.55 -7.93
C LEU A 150 -15.75 16.01 -7.45
N PRO A 151 -16.61 16.47 -6.53
CA PRO A 151 -16.62 17.87 -6.08
C PRO A 151 -15.32 18.35 -5.45
N ALA A 152 -14.63 17.50 -4.68
CA ALA A 152 -13.35 17.87 -4.07
C ALA A 152 -12.29 18.28 -5.09
N GLN A 153 -12.30 17.70 -6.29
CA GLN A 153 -11.39 18.04 -7.38
C GLN A 153 -12.03 18.95 -8.42
N GLY A 154 -13.36 18.95 -8.52
CA GLY A 154 -14.13 19.70 -9.49
C GLY A 154 -13.93 19.18 -10.91
N ILE A 155 -13.95 17.86 -11.06
CA ILE A 155 -13.81 17.13 -12.31
C ILE A 155 -14.91 16.11 -12.47
N GLU A 156 -15.26 15.76 -13.70
CA GLU A 156 -15.99 14.54 -14.01
C GLU A 156 -15.01 13.42 -14.36
N TYR A 157 -15.44 12.18 -14.14
CA TYR A 157 -14.65 11.00 -14.48
C TYR A 157 -15.55 9.81 -14.84
N PRO A 158 -15.06 8.91 -15.72
CA PRO A 158 -15.80 7.71 -16.10
C PRO A 158 -15.85 6.72 -14.93
N VAL A 159 -17.01 6.08 -14.78
CA VAL A 159 -17.24 4.98 -13.83
C VAL A 159 -17.96 3.88 -14.57
N SER A 160 -17.48 2.66 -14.47
CA SER A 160 -18.21 1.49 -14.95
C SER A 160 -18.65 0.62 -13.79
N LEU A 161 -19.80 -0.02 -13.93
CA LEU A 161 -20.35 -0.99 -13.00
C LEU A 161 -20.70 -2.27 -13.75
N GLU A 162 -20.26 -3.40 -13.23
CA GLU A 162 -20.53 -4.73 -13.76
C GLU A 162 -21.03 -5.66 -12.67
N TYR A 163 -22.15 -6.35 -12.92
CA TYR A 163 -22.58 -7.45 -12.08
C TYR A 163 -21.75 -8.68 -12.40
N VAL A 164 -21.05 -9.22 -11.40
CA VAL A 164 -20.10 -10.31 -11.57
C VAL A 164 -20.73 -11.66 -11.22
N SER A 165 -21.40 -11.76 -10.06
CA SER A 165 -21.93 -13.03 -9.55
C SER A 165 -22.88 -12.83 -8.36
N ALA A 166 -23.56 -13.93 -7.96
CA ALA A 166 -24.40 -13.99 -6.77
C ALA A 166 -23.86 -15.03 -5.77
N PRO A 167 -22.75 -14.77 -5.09
CA PRO A 167 -22.21 -15.72 -4.12
C PRO A 167 -23.05 -15.78 -2.85
N SER A 168 -23.14 -16.97 -2.26
CA SER A 168 -23.72 -17.18 -0.93
C SER A 168 -22.64 -17.60 0.04
N TYR A 169 -22.60 -16.95 1.20
CA TYR A 169 -21.60 -17.19 2.24
C TYR A 169 -22.24 -17.90 3.43
N ARG A 170 -21.67 -19.04 3.83
CA ARG A 170 -22.12 -19.79 5.00
C ARG A 170 -21.42 -19.23 6.24
N LEU A 171 -22.19 -18.55 7.09
CA LEU A 171 -21.76 -18.11 8.40
C LEU A 171 -22.01 -19.23 9.43
N LYS A 172 -21.63 -19.01 10.69
CA LYS A 172 -21.81 -20.00 11.76
C LYS A 172 -23.26 -20.41 11.98
N ASP A 173 -24.19 -19.47 11.89
CA ASP A 173 -25.60 -19.59 12.23
C ASP A 173 -26.58 -19.45 11.03
N ARG A 174 -26.10 -18.95 9.90
CA ARG A 174 -26.94 -18.65 8.73
C ARG A 174 -26.15 -18.62 7.43
N THR A 175 -26.85 -18.65 6.31
CA THR A 175 -26.29 -18.37 4.98
C THR A 175 -26.78 -16.98 4.54
N ILE A 176 -25.88 -16.16 4.02
CA ILE A 176 -26.21 -14.85 3.45
C ILE A 176 -26.00 -14.94 1.94
N ALA A 177 -27.10 -14.74 1.20
CA ALA A 177 -27.05 -14.54 -0.25
C ALA A 177 -26.64 -13.10 -0.55
N THR A 178 -25.74 -12.92 -1.50
CA THR A 178 -25.22 -11.59 -1.88
C THR A 178 -25.18 -11.44 -3.39
N ARG A 179 -25.02 -10.20 -3.86
CA ARG A 179 -24.65 -9.89 -5.24
C ARG A 179 -23.30 -9.20 -5.22
N ARG A 180 -22.39 -9.65 -6.06
CA ARG A 180 -21.08 -9.05 -6.22
C ARG A 180 -21.00 -8.26 -7.50
N TYR A 181 -20.47 -7.05 -7.39
CA TYR A 181 -20.24 -6.13 -8.50
C TYR A 181 -18.79 -5.70 -8.53
N GLN A 182 -18.32 -5.37 -9.71
CA GLN A 182 -17.05 -4.69 -9.92
C GLN A 182 -17.33 -3.26 -10.39
N VAL A 183 -16.68 -2.30 -9.76
CA VAL A 183 -16.69 -0.90 -10.17
C VAL A 183 -15.29 -0.54 -10.64
N VAL A 184 -15.16 0.09 -11.81
CA VAL A 184 -13.90 0.68 -12.27
C VAL A 184 -14.11 2.18 -12.38
N ALA A 185 -13.34 2.95 -11.61
CA ALA A 185 -13.40 4.41 -11.58
C ALA A 185 -12.11 5.01 -12.13
N ALA A 186 -12.24 6.09 -12.92
CA ALA A 186 -11.12 6.83 -13.51
C ALA A 186 -10.11 5.91 -14.25
N GLU A 187 -10.62 4.90 -14.94
CA GLU A 187 -9.89 3.92 -15.78
C GLU A 187 -8.94 2.96 -15.03
N HIS A 188 -8.57 3.24 -13.78
CA HIS A 188 -7.53 2.49 -13.08
C HIS A 188 -7.91 1.98 -11.68
N LEU A 189 -8.91 2.57 -11.03
CA LEU A 189 -9.31 2.18 -9.69
C LEU A 189 -10.39 1.12 -9.74
N THR A 190 -10.03 -0.12 -9.45
CA THR A 190 -10.99 -1.23 -9.31
C THR A 190 -11.44 -1.37 -7.87
N LEU A 191 -12.76 -1.42 -7.68
CA LEU A 191 -13.43 -1.61 -6.41
C LEU A 191 -14.39 -2.80 -6.55
N GLU A 192 -14.37 -3.70 -5.60
CA GLU A 192 -15.37 -4.75 -5.46
C GLU A 192 -16.43 -4.36 -4.44
N LEU A 193 -17.68 -4.68 -4.73
CA LEU A 193 -18.84 -4.32 -3.94
C LEU A 193 -19.75 -5.52 -3.76
N TRP A 194 -20.13 -5.84 -2.53
CA TRP A 194 -21.13 -6.84 -2.19
C TRP A 194 -22.39 -6.17 -1.66
N THR A 195 -23.54 -6.56 -2.17
CA THR A 195 -24.85 -6.13 -1.68
C THR A 195 -25.62 -7.31 -1.12
N ASP A 196 -26.67 -7.04 -0.34
CA ASP A 196 -27.72 -8.00 -0.09
C ASP A 196 -28.62 -8.19 -1.34
N GLU A 197 -29.63 -9.05 -1.23
CA GLU A 197 -30.58 -9.29 -2.31
C GLU A 197 -31.46 -8.07 -2.63
N ALA A 198 -31.62 -7.16 -1.67
CA ALA A 198 -32.33 -5.88 -1.87
C ALA A 198 -31.47 -4.81 -2.56
N GLY A 199 -30.18 -5.07 -2.78
CA GLY A 199 -29.23 -4.15 -3.41
C GLY A 199 -28.58 -3.17 -2.42
N VAL A 200 -28.68 -3.40 -1.10
CA VAL A 200 -28.00 -2.58 -0.10
C VAL A 200 -26.53 -2.98 -0.03
N PRO A 201 -25.58 -2.06 -0.21
CA PRO A 201 -24.15 -2.34 -0.05
C PRO A 201 -23.83 -2.81 1.37
N LEU A 202 -23.16 -3.95 1.46
CA LEU A 202 -22.72 -4.56 2.71
C LEU A 202 -21.21 -4.40 2.91
N LEU A 203 -20.45 -4.61 1.84
CA LEU A 203 -18.98 -4.60 1.87
C LEU A 203 -18.44 -3.91 0.61
N PHE A 204 -17.28 -3.23 0.78
CA PHE A 204 -16.48 -2.74 -0.35
C PHE A 204 -15.02 -3.12 -0.13
N GLN A 205 -14.30 -3.36 -1.23
CA GLN A 205 -12.86 -3.59 -1.22
C GLN A 205 -12.18 -2.86 -2.37
N VAL A 206 -11.12 -2.09 -2.05
CA VAL A 206 -10.18 -1.55 -3.01
C VAL A 206 -8.83 -2.17 -2.71
N ALA A 207 -8.55 -3.31 -3.32
CA ALA A 207 -7.38 -4.13 -2.99
C ALA A 207 -6.06 -3.38 -3.18
N ALA A 208 -5.92 -2.63 -4.28
CA ALA A 208 -4.71 -1.85 -4.58
C ALA A 208 -4.38 -0.77 -3.53
N GLN A 209 -5.38 -0.31 -2.77
CA GLN A 209 -5.22 0.70 -1.72
C GLN A 209 -5.37 0.10 -0.31
N GLN A 210 -5.52 -1.22 -0.20
CA GLN A 210 -5.79 -1.94 1.06
C GLN A 210 -7.03 -1.41 1.81
N ILE A 211 -8.00 -0.84 1.08
CA ILE A 211 -9.23 -0.31 1.68
C ILE A 211 -10.25 -1.44 1.79
N LYS A 212 -10.82 -1.58 2.99
CA LYS A 212 -11.96 -2.45 3.30
C LYS A 212 -13.03 -1.61 3.98
N VAL A 213 -14.28 -1.79 3.56
CA VAL A 213 -15.42 -1.09 4.13
C VAL A 213 -16.47 -2.09 4.54
N ILE A 214 -16.94 -1.97 5.75
CA ILE A 214 -17.89 -2.90 6.36
C ILE A 214 -19.10 -2.11 6.83
N ARG A 215 -20.28 -2.48 6.34
CA ARG A 215 -21.53 -1.97 6.89
C ARG A 215 -21.78 -2.56 8.27
N GLN A 216 -22.23 -1.76 9.20
CA GLN A 216 -22.66 -2.23 10.52
C GLN A 216 -23.66 -3.39 10.40
N GLY A 217 -23.37 -4.51 11.06
CA GLY A 217 -24.13 -5.76 11.00
C GLY A 217 -23.67 -6.73 9.90
N ALA A 218 -22.67 -6.37 9.09
CA ALA A 218 -22.06 -7.24 8.08
C ALA A 218 -20.66 -7.77 8.49
N GLU A 219 -20.28 -7.65 9.75
CA GLU A 219 -18.94 -8.02 10.25
C GLU A 219 -18.65 -9.51 10.03
N SER A 220 -19.60 -10.40 10.35
CA SER A 220 -19.42 -11.84 10.11
C SER A 220 -19.35 -12.21 8.64
N LEU A 221 -20.01 -11.43 7.75
CA LEU A 221 -19.85 -11.57 6.31
C LEU A 221 -18.47 -11.12 5.87
N ALA A 222 -17.99 -10.00 6.41
CA ALA A 222 -16.66 -9.47 6.13
C ALA A 222 -15.56 -10.47 6.50
N GLU A 223 -15.69 -11.18 7.64
CA GLU A 223 -14.78 -12.27 8.03
C GLU A 223 -14.74 -13.41 7.00
N SER A 224 -15.83 -13.64 6.28
CA SER A 224 -15.94 -14.70 5.28
C SER A 224 -15.52 -14.25 3.87
N VAL A 225 -15.72 -12.97 3.54
CA VAL A 225 -15.39 -12.38 2.24
C VAL A 225 -13.97 -11.87 2.20
N PHE A 226 -13.63 -11.05 3.20
CA PHE A 226 -12.27 -10.63 3.42
C PHE A 226 -11.67 -11.70 4.32
N ALA A 227 -10.84 -12.60 3.82
CA ALA A 227 -9.96 -13.33 4.72
C ALA A 227 -9.38 -12.28 5.66
N LEU A 228 -9.65 -12.37 6.98
CA LEU A 228 -9.07 -11.42 7.92
C LEU A 228 -7.59 -11.32 7.57
N PRO A 229 -7.03 -10.12 7.40
CA PRO A 229 -5.61 -10.02 7.12
C PRO A 229 -4.93 -10.83 8.21
N ALA A 230 -4.17 -11.80 7.77
CA ALA A 230 -3.44 -12.63 8.68
C ALA A 230 -2.57 -11.69 9.54
N VAL A 231 -2.77 -11.74 10.85
CA VAL A 231 -2.10 -10.84 11.80
C VAL A 231 -0.65 -11.30 11.93
N TYR A 232 0.29 -10.35 11.99
CA TYR A 232 1.68 -10.65 12.30
C TYR A 232 1.78 -11.55 13.54
N GLN A 233 2.51 -12.62 13.40
CA GLN A 233 2.81 -13.56 14.48
C GLN A 233 4.27 -13.38 14.90
N SER A 234 4.52 -13.16 16.17
CA SER A 234 5.89 -13.06 16.69
C SER A 234 6.64 -14.36 16.47
N PRO A 235 7.89 -14.30 15.97
CA PRO A 235 8.67 -15.49 15.74
C PRO A 235 8.97 -16.21 17.07
N THR A 236 8.97 -17.52 17.04
CA THR A 236 9.20 -18.37 18.25
C THR A 236 10.59 -18.20 18.86
N TYR A 237 11.56 -17.74 18.07
CA TYR A 237 12.92 -17.47 18.54
C TYR A 237 13.08 -16.09 19.20
N ALA A 238 12.10 -15.19 19.05
CA ALA A 238 12.11 -13.92 19.75
C ALA A 238 11.67 -14.12 21.20
N VAL A 239 12.57 -13.90 22.14
CA VAL A 239 12.31 -14.03 23.57
C VAL A 239 12.06 -12.62 24.14
N PRO A 240 10.82 -12.21 24.45
CA PRO A 240 10.51 -10.84 24.86
C PRO A 240 11.28 -10.35 26.09
N ALA A 241 11.63 -11.27 27.02
CA ALA A 241 12.44 -10.94 28.19
C ALA A 241 13.93 -10.73 27.88
N ALA A 242 14.40 -11.09 26.68
CA ALA A 242 15.80 -10.98 26.29
C ALA A 242 16.17 -9.61 25.70
N PHE A 243 15.21 -8.74 25.43
CA PHE A 243 15.44 -7.41 24.88
C PHE A 243 14.42 -6.37 25.41
N ARG A 244 14.71 -5.13 25.17
CA ARG A 244 13.79 -3.99 25.35
C ARG A 244 13.81 -3.10 24.13
N GLU A 245 12.72 -2.38 23.87
CA GLU A 245 12.64 -1.40 22.82
C GLU A 245 12.63 0.02 23.37
N GLN A 246 13.33 0.91 22.66
CA GLN A 246 13.43 2.32 23.01
C GLN A 246 13.12 3.15 21.75
N GLU A 247 12.16 4.07 21.87
CA GLU A 247 11.85 5.02 20.79
C GLU A 247 12.91 6.12 20.75
N LEU A 248 13.40 6.40 19.55
CA LEU A 248 14.39 7.42 19.24
C LEU A 248 13.95 8.25 18.03
N ILE A 249 14.65 9.34 17.75
CA ILE A 249 14.44 10.15 16.55
C ILE A 249 15.80 10.34 15.89
N ILE A 250 15.94 9.82 14.66
CA ILE A 250 17.11 10.10 13.82
C ILE A 250 17.00 11.53 13.32
N GLY A 251 18.10 12.30 13.38
CA GLY A 251 18.12 13.69 12.91
C GLY A 251 17.24 14.64 13.73
N GLN A 252 17.08 14.39 15.05
CA GLN A 252 16.29 15.24 15.93
C GLN A 252 16.75 16.70 15.86
N GLY A 253 15.78 17.63 15.68
CA GLY A 253 16.06 19.06 15.52
C GLY A 253 16.51 19.47 14.12
N GLY A 254 16.73 18.53 13.22
CA GLY A 254 17.05 18.76 11.81
C GLY A 254 15.81 18.90 10.93
N GLU A 255 16.05 18.98 9.65
CA GLU A 255 14.99 19.15 8.64
C GLU A 255 14.11 17.90 8.43
N TRP A 256 14.67 16.70 8.62
CA TRP A 256 14.07 15.41 8.31
C TRP A 256 14.14 14.47 9.52
N PRO A 257 13.43 14.77 10.65
CA PRO A 257 13.42 13.89 11.80
C PRO A 257 12.65 12.61 11.48
N LEU A 258 13.26 11.44 11.75
CA LEU A 258 12.68 10.14 11.48
C LEU A 258 12.43 9.37 12.77
N PRO A 259 11.19 9.00 13.11
CA PRO A 259 10.89 8.11 14.21
C PRO A 259 11.60 6.77 14.05
N ALA A 260 12.20 6.28 15.11
CA ALA A 260 12.99 5.05 15.10
C ALA A 260 12.77 4.24 16.38
N THR A 261 12.94 2.93 16.31
CA THR A 261 12.96 2.02 17.44
C THR A 261 14.31 1.33 17.53
N LEU A 262 14.98 1.49 18.67
CA LEU A 262 16.19 0.73 19.02
C LEU A 262 15.79 -0.45 19.88
N THR A 263 15.96 -1.66 19.36
CA THR A 263 15.82 -2.91 20.12
C THR A 263 17.17 -3.25 20.73
N ILE A 264 17.23 -3.31 22.08
CA ILE A 264 18.48 -3.46 22.85
C ILE A 264 18.42 -4.76 23.64
N PRO A 265 19.48 -5.60 23.64
CA PRO A 265 19.54 -6.76 24.51
C PRO A 265 19.34 -6.39 26.00
N ALA A 266 18.54 -7.19 26.73
CA ALA A 266 18.25 -6.94 28.14
C ALA A 266 19.37 -7.41 29.06
N ALA A 267 20.10 -8.47 28.67
CA ALA A 267 21.20 -9.06 29.46
C ALA A 267 22.55 -8.57 28.92
N GLY A 268 23.43 -8.15 29.85
CA GLY A 268 24.79 -7.71 29.52
C GLY A 268 25.16 -6.42 30.26
N LYS A 269 26.41 -6.33 30.73
CA LYS A 269 26.95 -5.12 31.38
C LYS A 269 27.89 -4.33 30.45
N GLY A 270 27.75 -4.45 29.14
CA GLY A 270 28.69 -3.85 28.21
C GLY A 270 28.04 -3.14 27.04
N SER A 271 28.87 -2.59 26.19
CA SER A 271 28.47 -2.03 24.92
C SER A 271 28.13 -3.17 23.95
N PHE A 272 26.95 -3.11 23.34
CA PHE A 272 26.49 -4.09 22.36
C PHE A 272 26.94 -3.72 20.95
N PRO A 273 27.32 -4.70 20.10
CA PRO A 273 27.32 -4.48 18.68
C PRO A 273 25.92 -4.08 18.20
N ALA A 274 25.84 -3.28 17.15
CA ALA A 274 24.55 -2.81 16.67
C ALA A 274 24.42 -2.91 15.15
N VAL A 275 23.19 -3.07 14.66
CA VAL A 275 22.86 -3.09 13.22
C VAL A 275 21.84 -2.00 12.91
N VAL A 276 22.10 -1.19 11.89
CA VAL A 276 21.12 -0.31 11.26
C VAL A 276 20.46 -1.08 10.12
N LEU A 277 19.12 -1.16 10.09
CA LEU A 277 18.37 -1.74 8.98
C LEU A 277 17.97 -0.67 7.98
N VAL A 278 18.36 -0.87 6.72
CA VAL A 278 18.13 0.07 5.60
C VAL A 278 17.17 -0.56 4.60
N HIS A 279 16.04 0.10 4.39
CA HIS A 279 14.90 -0.40 3.63
C HIS A 279 15.16 -0.57 2.13
N GLY A 280 14.33 -1.41 1.52
CA GLY A 280 14.12 -1.51 0.09
C GLY A 280 13.41 -0.27 -0.50
N SER A 281 13.02 -0.35 -1.76
CA SER A 281 12.27 0.69 -2.48
C SER A 281 10.88 0.92 -1.86
N GLY A 282 10.31 2.13 -2.09
CA GLY A 282 8.98 2.50 -1.63
C GLY A 282 8.96 3.12 -0.22
N PRO A 283 7.78 3.62 0.21
CA PRO A 283 7.59 4.33 1.48
C PRO A 283 7.36 3.36 2.64
N ASN A 284 8.40 2.64 3.03
CA ASN A 284 8.35 1.60 4.04
C ASN A 284 8.25 2.13 5.48
N ASP A 285 7.51 1.43 6.35
CA ASP A 285 7.60 1.64 7.78
C ASP A 285 8.86 0.98 8.36
N ARG A 286 9.15 1.26 9.63
CA ARG A 286 10.34 0.73 10.34
C ARG A 286 10.44 -0.79 10.34
N ASP A 287 9.34 -1.50 10.16
CA ASP A 287 9.28 -2.96 10.15
C ASP A 287 9.39 -3.56 8.74
N GLU A 288 9.40 -2.69 7.69
CA GLU A 288 9.30 -3.08 6.27
C GLU A 288 8.07 -3.98 6.05
N THR A 289 6.93 -3.54 6.57
CA THR A 289 5.69 -4.32 6.62
C THR A 289 5.12 -4.58 5.23
N LEU A 290 4.92 -5.84 4.88
CA LEU A 290 4.20 -6.27 3.70
C LEU A 290 3.14 -7.33 4.06
N GLY A 291 1.85 -6.96 3.94
CA GLY A 291 0.77 -7.77 4.46
C GLY A 291 0.93 -8.03 5.98
N PRO A 292 0.81 -9.27 6.45
CA PRO A 292 1.02 -9.61 7.85
C PRO A 292 2.49 -9.75 8.25
N ASN A 293 3.44 -9.59 7.32
CA ASN A 293 4.85 -9.89 7.53
C ASN A 293 5.64 -8.63 7.92
N LYS A 294 6.59 -8.77 8.83
CA LYS A 294 7.41 -7.67 9.37
C LYS A 294 8.88 -8.07 9.45
N PRO A 295 9.56 -8.23 8.30
CA PRO A 295 10.91 -8.80 8.26
C PRO A 295 11.92 -8.02 9.11
N PHE A 296 11.84 -6.70 9.16
CA PHE A 296 12.77 -5.92 9.98
C PHE A 296 12.50 -6.07 11.48
N ARG A 297 11.25 -6.31 11.89
CA ARG A 297 10.94 -6.65 13.27
C ARG A 297 11.49 -8.02 13.64
N ASP A 298 11.37 -9.00 12.74
CA ASP A 298 11.92 -10.35 12.94
C ASP A 298 13.44 -10.31 13.12
N LEU A 299 14.14 -9.58 12.24
CA LEU A 299 15.59 -9.36 12.36
C LEU A 299 15.93 -8.68 13.70
N ALA A 300 15.20 -7.63 14.07
CA ALA A 300 15.50 -6.88 15.27
C ALA A 300 15.34 -7.73 16.55
N TRP A 301 14.23 -8.44 16.67
CA TRP A 301 13.96 -9.26 17.85
C TRP A 301 14.86 -10.49 17.91
N GLY A 302 15.11 -11.13 16.76
CA GLY A 302 16.00 -12.28 16.66
C GLY A 302 17.44 -11.94 17.01
N LEU A 303 17.99 -10.88 16.42
CA LEU A 303 19.36 -10.44 16.70
C LEU A 303 19.52 -9.91 18.12
N ALA A 304 18.54 -9.16 18.64
CA ALA A 304 18.61 -8.67 20.01
C ALA A 304 18.55 -9.81 21.05
N THR A 305 17.81 -10.89 20.78
CA THR A 305 17.83 -12.10 21.59
C THR A 305 19.23 -12.75 21.62
N GLN A 306 20.07 -12.49 20.60
CA GLN A 306 21.44 -12.99 20.49
C GLN A 306 22.51 -11.95 20.87
N GLY A 307 22.12 -10.86 21.55
CA GLY A 307 23.06 -9.89 22.08
C GLY A 307 23.50 -8.78 21.12
N ILE A 308 22.78 -8.58 20.02
CA ILE A 308 23.07 -7.55 19.00
C ILE A 308 21.94 -6.54 19.00
N ALA A 309 22.22 -5.25 19.26
CA ALA A 309 21.22 -4.20 19.18
C ALA A 309 20.82 -3.91 17.73
N VAL A 310 19.57 -3.49 17.49
CA VAL A 310 19.08 -3.22 16.13
C VAL A 310 18.27 -1.92 16.09
N LEU A 311 18.63 -1.02 15.19
CA LEU A 311 17.92 0.23 14.91
C LEU A 311 17.09 0.09 13.64
N ARG A 312 15.78 0.33 13.77
CA ARG A 312 14.78 0.41 12.70
C ARG A 312 14.16 1.80 12.70
N TYR A 313 13.83 2.35 11.55
CA TYR A 313 13.29 3.71 11.46
C TYR A 313 12.23 3.84 10.36
N GLU A 314 11.33 4.84 10.48
CA GLU A 314 10.40 5.19 9.42
C GLU A 314 11.16 5.77 8.24
N LYS A 315 10.95 5.23 7.03
CA LYS A 315 11.63 5.76 5.84
C LYS A 315 11.17 7.19 5.54
N ARG A 316 12.08 8.05 5.09
CA ARG A 316 11.80 9.46 4.79
C ARG A 316 10.64 9.63 3.82
N THR A 317 10.54 8.78 2.79
CA THR A 317 9.45 8.79 1.80
C THR A 317 8.09 8.46 2.40
N ARG A 318 8.05 7.80 3.55
CA ARG A 318 6.83 7.54 4.32
C ARG A 318 6.51 8.67 5.29
N GLU A 319 7.47 9.03 6.14
CA GLU A 319 7.27 10.00 7.21
C GLU A 319 7.02 11.41 6.69
N HIS A 320 7.71 11.79 5.61
CA HIS A 320 7.67 13.11 5.02
C HIS A 320 7.14 13.13 3.57
N ALA A 321 6.22 12.23 3.23
CA ALA A 321 5.73 12.04 1.86
C ALA A 321 5.30 13.35 1.16
N ALA A 322 4.50 14.19 1.84
CA ALA A 322 4.03 15.46 1.27
C ALA A 322 5.18 16.45 1.04
N LYS A 323 6.16 16.48 1.93
CA LYS A 323 7.33 17.36 1.82
C LYS A 323 8.24 16.93 0.69
N ILE A 324 8.45 15.61 0.52
CA ILE A 324 9.24 15.05 -0.58
C ILE A 324 8.58 15.32 -1.93
N ALA A 325 7.26 15.14 -2.03
CA ALA A 325 6.51 15.41 -3.26
C ALA A 325 6.61 16.89 -3.71
N ALA A 326 6.92 17.80 -2.80
CA ALA A 326 7.12 19.22 -3.09
C ALA A 326 8.56 19.58 -3.48
N LEU A 327 9.51 18.65 -3.37
CA LEU A 327 10.90 18.92 -3.73
C LEU A 327 11.08 19.04 -5.25
N PRO A 328 11.89 19.99 -5.73
CA PRO A 328 12.20 20.12 -7.16
C PRO A 328 13.08 18.97 -7.69
N ALA A 329 13.83 18.35 -6.80
CA ALA A 329 14.72 17.21 -7.09
C ALA A 329 14.82 16.31 -5.86
N PHE A 330 14.93 15.02 -6.10
CA PHE A 330 15.04 13.98 -5.08
C PHE A 330 15.80 12.79 -5.67
N THR A 331 16.71 12.20 -4.93
CA THR A 331 17.54 11.08 -5.38
C THR A 331 17.62 9.99 -4.32
N VAL A 332 18.25 8.86 -4.63
CA VAL A 332 18.52 7.81 -3.63
C VAL A 332 19.46 8.26 -2.52
N LYS A 333 20.20 9.35 -2.73
CA LYS A 333 21.05 9.94 -1.71
C LYS A 333 20.20 10.44 -0.54
N GLU A 334 19.19 11.26 -0.83
CA GLU A 334 18.24 11.77 0.17
C GLU A 334 17.31 10.66 0.69
N GLU A 335 16.84 9.79 -0.21
CA GLU A 335 15.91 8.72 0.17
C GLU A 335 16.50 7.74 1.18
N THR A 336 17.77 7.39 1.04
CA THR A 336 18.32 6.19 1.69
C THR A 336 19.70 6.45 2.33
N VAL A 337 20.65 7.01 1.57
CA VAL A 337 22.06 7.06 2.01
C VAL A 337 22.24 8.00 3.20
N GLU A 338 21.68 9.21 3.13
CA GLU A 338 21.77 10.20 4.21
C GLU A 338 21.14 9.73 5.51
N ASP A 339 19.98 9.06 5.41
CA ASP A 339 19.24 8.55 6.57
C ASP A 339 19.98 7.39 7.23
N ALA A 340 20.53 6.46 6.43
CA ALA A 340 21.38 5.39 6.94
C ALA A 340 22.60 5.91 7.70
N LEU A 341 23.29 6.93 7.14
CA LEU A 341 24.42 7.58 7.80
C LEU A 341 24.02 8.35 9.07
N ALA A 342 22.83 8.98 9.07
CA ALA A 342 22.31 9.65 10.26
C ALA A 342 21.94 8.62 11.35
N ALA A 343 21.43 7.44 10.98
CA ALA A 343 21.17 6.34 11.89
C ALA A 343 22.45 5.79 12.52
N VAL A 344 23.52 5.62 11.73
CA VAL A 344 24.84 5.22 12.25
C VAL A 344 25.35 6.25 13.26
N ARG A 345 25.32 7.54 12.93
CA ARG A 345 25.76 8.62 13.86
C ARG A 345 24.95 8.64 15.15
N LEU A 346 23.65 8.34 15.10
CA LEU A 346 22.82 8.21 16.31
C LEU A 346 23.30 7.07 17.20
N LEU A 347 23.60 5.90 16.62
CA LEU A 347 24.11 4.76 17.36
C LEU A 347 25.51 5.00 17.97
N GLU A 348 26.42 5.71 17.25
CA GLU A 348 27.74 6.10 17.76
C GLU A 348 27.65 6.89 19.08
N GLN A 349 26.56 7.64 19.28
CA GLN A 349 26.32 8.49 20.44
C GLN A 349 25.39 7.84 21.48
N THR A 350 24.87 6.64 21.19
CA THR A 350 23.88 5.98 22.06
C THR A 350 24.59 5.17 23.16
N ALA A 351 24.25 5.45 24.41
CA ALA A 351 24.81 4.75 25.54
C ALA A 351 24.48 3.23 25.47
N GLY A 352 25.47 2.40 25.73
CA GLY A 352 25.31 0.94 25.69
C GLY A 352 25.56 0.33 24.31
N ILE A 353 25.85 1.11 23.28
CA ILE A 353 26.28 0.64 21.95
C ILE A 353 27.80 0.76 21.81
N ASP A 354 28.41 -0.28 21.23
CA ASP A 354 29.83 -0.24 20.85
C ASP A 354 29.98 0.51 19.53
N ALA A 355 30.42 1.77 19.60
CA ALA A 355 30.61 2.63 18.44
C ALA A 355 31.60 2.06 17.39
N LYS A 356 32.43 1.08 17.76
CA LYS A 356 33.35 0.39 16.83
C LYS A 356 32.73 -0.84 16.17
N LYS A 357 31.54 -1.26 16.62
CA LYS A 357 30.85 -2.46 16.15
C LYS A 357 29.43 -2.12 15.66
N ILE A 358 29.34 -1.07 14.86
CA ILE A 358 28.09 -0.68 14.17
C ILE A 358 28.15 -1.23 12.74
N PHE A 359 27.15 -2.02 12.39
CA PHE A 359 26.97 -2.65 11.08
C PHE A 359 25.78 -2.02 10.38
N VAL A 360 25.73 -2.13 9.05
CA VAL A 360 24.58 -1.72 8.24
C VAL A 360 24.10 -2.93 7.44
N LEU A 361 22.82 -3.28 7.59
CA LEU A 361 22.13 -4.25 6.76
C LEU A 361 21.21 -3.50 5.81
N GLY A 362 21.45 -3.64 4.51
CA GLY A 362 20.57 -3.10 3.48
C GLY A 362 19.78 -4.22 2.80
N HIS A 363 18.45 -4.04 2.72
CA HIS A 363 17.56 -4.93 1.99
C HIS A 363 17.20 -4.35 0.62
N SER A 364 17.17 -5.17 -0.43
CA SER A 364 16.72 -4.79 -1.77
C SER A 364 17.46 -3.53 -2.29
N LEU A 365 16.75 -2.39 -2.51
CA LEU A 365 17.37 -1.10 -2.84
C LEU A 365 18.39 -0.67 -1.77
N GLY A 366 18.10 -0.86 -0.49
CA GLY A 366 19.06 -0.62 0.60
C GLY A 366 20.33 -1.44 0.44
N GLY A 367 20.20 -2.71 0.04
CA GLY A 367 21.32 -3.59 -0.28
C GLY A 367 22.11 -3.14 -1.52
N MET A 368 21.42 -2.70 -2.56
CA MET A 368 22.02 -2.07 -3.74
C MET A 368 22.89 -0.85 -3.38
N LEU A 369 22.46 -0.08 -2.38
CA LEU A 369 23.09 1.18 -1.99
C LEU A 369 24.14 1.04 -0.88
N VAL A 370 24.32 -0.14 -0.28
CA VAL A 370 25.38 -0.42 0.69
C VAL A 370 26.74 0.11 0.24
N PRO A 371 27.19 -0.08 -1.02
CA PRO A 371 28.48 0.45 -1.44
C PRO A 371 28.59 1.98 -1.39
N ARG A 372 27.48 2.69 -1.66
CA ARG A 372 27.44 4.16 -1.54
C ARG A 372 27.53 4.61 -0.08
N ILE A 373 26.84 3.89 0.83
CA ILE A 373 26.91 4.15 2.28
C ILE A 373 28.34 3.94 2.78
N GLY A 374 28.94 2.81 2.46
CA GLY A 374 30.29 2.46 2.90
C GLY A 374 31.41 3.35 2.30
N ALA A 375 31.17 3.94 1.14
CA ALA A 375 32.11 4.91 0.55
C ALA A 375 32.15 6.24 1.30
N VAL A 376 31.06 6.60 2.00
CA VAL A 376 30.97 7.87 2.77
C VAL A 376 31.45 7.69 4.21
N ASP A 377 31.12 6.58 4.85
CA ASP A 377 31.51 6.35 6.25
C ASP A 377 32.40 5.11 6.40
N PRO A 378 33.72 5.31 6.49
CA PRO A 378 34.68 4.24 6.65
C PRO A 378 34.71 3.63 8.07
N LYS A 379 33.97 4.15 9.03
CA LYS A 379 33.96 3.67 10.42
C LYS A 379 32.95 2.54 10.66
N VAL A 380 32.01 2.33 9.74
CA VAL A 380 31.08 1.20 9.83
C VAL A 380 31.87 -0.11 9.88
N ALA A 381 31.59 -0.97 10.85
CA ALA A 381 32.36 -2.19 11.10
C ALA A 381 32.23 -3.24 9.99
N GLY A 382 31.12 -3.25 9.27
CA GLY A 382 30.85 -4.14 8.16
C GLY A 382 29.43 -3.99 7.61
N PHE A 383 29.17 -4.62 6.47
CA PHE A 383 27.89 -4.50 5.79
C PHE A 383 27.28 -5.85 5.47
N ILE A 384 25.95 -5.89 5.52
CA ILE A 384 25.15 -7.05 5.11
C ILE A 384 24.26 -6.61 3.95
N ILE A 385 24.39 -7.29 2.82
CA ILE A 385 23.58 -7.08 1.62
C ILE A 385 22.56 -8.21 1.57
N MET A 386 21.32 -7.89 1.84
CA MET A 386 20.19 -8.80 1.86
C MET A 386 19.33 -8.58 0.61
N ALA A 387 19.30 -9.54 -0.32
CA ALA A 387 18.62 -9.43 -1.61
C ALA A 387 18.95 -8.12 -2.36
N GLY A 388 20.20 -7.74 -2.40
CA GLY A 388 20.63 -6.49 -3.02
C GLY A 388 20.64 -6.56 -4.54
N ALA A 389 19.89 -5.69 -5.22
CA ALA A 389 19.85 -5.61 -6.67
C ALA A 389 21.21 -5.17 -7.25
N THR A 390 21.52 -5.64 -8.45
CA THR A 390 22.78 -5.33 -9.16
C THR A 390 22.58 -4.77 -10.55
N ARG A 391 21.37 -4.90 -11.09
CA ARG A 391 20.98 -4.42 -12.41
C ARG A 391 20.35 -3.02 -12.30
N PRO A 392 20.26 -2.27 -13.42
CA PRO A 392 19.51 -1.01 -13.44
C PRO A 392 18.09 -1.22 -12.93
N LEU A 393 17.63 -0.34 -12.04
CA LEU A 393 16.33 -0.48 -11.37
C LEU A 393 15.17 -0.46 -12.35
N GLU A 394 15.27 0.31 -13.43
CA GLU A 394 14.28 0.35 -14.50
C GLU A 394 14.14 -0.99 -15.25
N ASP A 395 15.22 -1.73 -15.40
CA ASP A 395 15.20 -3.07 -16.04
C ASP A 395 14.61 -4.12 -15.07
N GLU A 396 14.91 -3.99 -13.76
CA GLU A 396 14.33 -4.86 -12.73
C GLU A 396 12.81 -4.71 -12.66
N LEU A 397 12.28 -3.50 -12.71
CA LEU A 397 10.84 -3.25 -12.67
C LEU A 397 10.13 -3.91 -13.85
N VAL A 398 10.67 -3.78 -15.07
CA VAL A 398 10.11 -4.47 -16.26
C VAL A 398 10.07 -5.98 -16.05
N ARG A 399 11.17 -6.58 -15.58
CA ARG A 399 11.27 -8.01 -15.35
C ARG A 399 10.31 -8.50 -14.27
N GLN A 400 10.07 -7.70 -13.22
CA GLN A 400 9.11 -8.02 -12.17
C GLN A 400 7.67 -8.07 -12.74
N TYR A 401 7.28 -7.11 -13.59
CA TYR A 401 5.99 -7.14 -14.28
C TYR A 401 5.86 -8.38 -15.16
N GLU A 402 6.89 -8.67 -15.99
CA GLU A 402 6.91 -9.85 -16.86
C GLU A 402 6.76 -11.15 -16.07
N TYR A 403 7.47 -11.27 -14.94
CA TYR A 403 7.39 -12.45 -14.07
C TYR A 403 6.01 -12.61 -13.46
N LEU A 404 5.48 -11.57 -12.83
CA LEU A 404 4.21 -11.63 -12.10
C LEU A 404 3.04 -11.95 -13.01
N PHE A 405 2.98 -11.35 -14.19
CA PHE A 405 1.90 -11.60 -15.15
C PHE A 405 2.04 -12.91 -15.91
N ALA A 406 3.22 -13.53 -15.92
CA ALA A 406 3.41 -14.86 -16.51
C ALA A 406 3.09 -16.02 -15.55
N LEU A 407 2.81 -15.77 -14.27
CA LEU A 407 2.65 -16.82 -13.25
C LEU A 407 1.48 -17.77 -13.50
N ASP A 408 0.38 -17.27 -14.05
CA ASP A 408 -0.81 -18.08 -14.36
C ASP A 408 -0.76 -18.71 -15.77
N GLY A 409 0.29 -18.41 -16.56
CA GLY A 409 0.48 -18.89 -17.92
C GLY A 409 -0.44 -18.26 -18.96
N ASN A 410 -1.24 -17.23 -18.58
CA ASN A 410 -2.22 -16.59 -19.45
C ASN A 410 -2.10 -15.06 -19.41
N LEU A 411 -1.27 -14.52 -20.28
CA LEU A 411 -1.07 -13.08 -20.36
C LEU A 411 -2.24 -12.43 -21.10
N ASN A 412 -3.11 -11.74 -20.40
CA ASN A 412 -4.23 -11.01 -20.98
C ASN A 412 -3.80 -9.66 -21.60
N GLU A 413 -4.73 -8.99 -22.28
CA GLU A 413 -4.42 -7.75 -23.04
C GLU A 413 -4.05 -6.58 -22.11
N ALA A 414 -4.69 -6.47 -20.94
CA ALA A 414 -4.38 -5.43 -19.95
C ALA A 414 -2.99 -5.63 -19.33
N GLU A 415 -2.61 -6.86 -19.03
CA GLU A 415 -1.28 -7.20 -18.51
C GLU A 415 -0.19 -6.94 -19.55
N ARG A 416 -0.44 -7.27 -20.82
CA ARG A 416 0.48 -6.91 -21.94
C ARG A 416 0.67 -5.40 -22.01
N ALA A 417 -0.42 -4.62 -21.94
CA ALA A 417 -0.36 -3.16 -21.97
C ALA A 417 0.48 -2.60 -20.80
N GLN A 418 0.38 -3.19 -19.60
CA GLN A 418 1.18 -2.78 -18.44
C GLN A 418 2.67 -3.10 -18.63
N ILE A 419 3.00 -4.29 -19.16
CA ILE A 419 4.39 -4.64 -19.49
C ILE A 419 4.95 -3.68 -20.54
N ASP A 420 4.18 -3.38 -21.59
CA ASP A 420 4.61 -2.48 -22.65
C ASP A 420 4.80 -1.05 -22.13
N GLU A 421 3.94 -0.60 -21.20
CA GLU A 421 4.12 0.67 -20.52
C GLU A 421 5.39 0.68 -19.67
N ALA A 422 5.63 -0.36 -18.87
CA ALA A 422 6.85 -0.49 -18.09
C ALA A 422 8.11 -0.45 -18.99
N LYS A 423 8.07 -1.13 -20.15
CA LYS A 423 9.16 -1.09 -21.15
C LYS A 423 9.36 0.31 -21.71
N ARG A 424 8.28 1.03 -22.05
CA ARG A 424 8.37 2.42 -22.53
C ARG A 424 9.02 3.32 -21.48
N GLN A 425 8.61 3.20 -20.21
CA GLN A 425 9.19 3.98 -19.12
C GLN A 425 10.67 3.66 -18.91
N ALA A 426 11.06 2.38 -18.99
CA ALA A 426 12.47 1.99 -18.89
C ALA A 426 13.33 2.56 -20.04
N VAL A 427 12.81 2.58 -21.27
CA VAL A 427 13.46 3.24 -22.41
C VAL A 427 13.57 4.74 -22.17
N GLN A 428 12.50 5.38 -21.72
CA GLN A 428 12.49 6.82 -21.41
C GLN A 428 13.56 7.17 -20.35
N ILE A 429 13.75 6.33 -19.31
CA ILE A 429 14.82 6.54 -18.33
C ILE A 429 16.20 6.48 -18.98
N LYS A 430 16.44 5.53 -19.86
CA LYS A 430 17.73 5.38 -20.56
C LYS A 430 18.06 6.56 -21.46
N GLU A 431 17.04 7.16 -22.08
CA GLU A 431 17.14 8.33 -22.97
C GLU A 431 17.07 9.68 -22.24
N LEU A 432 16.72 9.70 -20.95
CA LEU A 432 16.48 10.90 -20.14
C LEU A 432 17.67 11.85 -20.17
N LYS A 433 17.43 13.13 -20.41
CA LYS A 433 18.46 14.18 -20.43
C LYS A 433 18.44 14.97 -19.11
N ALA A 434 19.59 15.42 -18.67
CA ALA A 434 19.78 16.09 -17.37
C ALA A 434 18.86 17.30 -17.12
N ASN A 435 18.38 17.96 -18.17
CA ASN A 435 17.57 19.18 -18.06
C ASN A 435 16.22 19.06 -18.78
N ASP A 436 15.68 17.85 -18.90
CA ASP A 436 14.40 17.65 -19.57
C ASP A 436 13.24 18.03 -18.65
N ALA A 437 12.82 19.28 -18.73
CA ALA A 437 11.70 19.80 -17.94
C ALA A 437 10.31 19.24 -18.36
N SER A 438 10.23 18.53 -19.48
CA SER A 438 8.96 17.94 -19.96
C SER A 438 8.56 16.71 -19.16
N VAL A 439 9.53 16.01 -18.56
CA VAL A 439 9.30 14.79 -17.79
C VAL A 439 9.15 15.13 -16.31
N LYS A 440 7.98 14.87 -15.74
CA LYS A 440 7.70 15.12 -14.32
C LYS A 440 8.01 13.92 -13.43
N SER A 441 7.66 12.73 -13.88
CA SER A 441 7.81 11.48 -13.12
C SER A 441 7.86 10.29 -14.06
N ILE A 442 8.68 9.28 -13.73
CA ILE A 442 8.75 7.97 -14.40
C ILE A 442 8.76 6.92 -13.29
N PHE A 443 7.93 5.88 -13.37
CA PHE A 443 7.72 4.91 -12.29
C PHE A 443 7.51 5.57 -10.91
N GLY A 444 6.83 6.72 -10.88
CA GLY A 444 6.55 7.45 -9.63
C GLY A 444 7.71 8.26 -9.04
N ALA A 445 8.91 8.23 -9.64
CA ALA A 445 10.07 8.96 -9.18
C ALA A 445 10.46 10.11 -10.14
N PRO A 446 11.05 11.22 -9.64
CA PRO A 446 11.46 12.32 -10.49
C PRO A 446 12.67 11.97 -11.38
N PRO A 447 12.89 12.71 -12.47
CA PRO A 447 14.03 12.49 -13.36
C PRO A 447 15.40 12.45 -12.65
N SER A 448 15.60 13.28 -11.64
CA SER A 448 16.83 13.33 -10.85
C SER A 448 17.17 11.99 -10.19
N TYR A 449 16.15 11.24 -9.76
CA TYR A 449 16.30 9.94 -9.15
C TYR A 449 16.93 8.93 -10.12
N TRP A 450 16.40 8.86 -11.33
CA TRP A 450 16.87 7.96 -12.37
C TRP A 450 18.23 8.34 -12.91
N LEU A 451 18.49 9.66 -13.04
CA LEU A 451 19.80 10.16 -13.46
C LEU A 451 20.90 9.86 -12.43
N ASP A 452 20.57 9.88 -11.13
CA ASP A 452 21.50 9.53 -10.06
C ASP A 452 21.85 8.02 -10.07
N LEU A 453 20.91 7.17 -10.44
CA LEU A 453 21.13 5.72 -10.55
C LEU A 453 21.80 5.31 -11.88
N ARG A 454 21.76 6.16 -12.89
CA ARG A 454 22.27 5.83 -14.23
C ARG A 454 23.73 5.41 -14.19
N GLY A 455 24.00 4.20 -14.71
CA GLY A 455 25.34 3.64 -14.79
C GLY A 455 25.93 3.22 -13.44
N TYR A 456 25.13 3.22 -12.38
CA TYR A 456 25.56 2.70 -11.09
C TYR A 456 25.64 1.17 -11.15
N ASP A 457 26.81 0.64 -10.86
CA ASP A 457 27.10 -0.80 -10.78
C ASP A 457 27.50 -1.14 -9.34
N PRO A 458 26.59 -1.69 -8.53
CA PRO A 458 26.83 -1.97 -7.12
C PRO A 458 28.02 -2.91 -6.85
N PRO A 459 28.18 -4.06 -7.55
CA PRO A 459 29.38 -4.91 -7.39
C PRO A 459 30.68 -4.19 -7.72
N ARG A 460 30.71 -3.38 -8.77
CA ARG A 460 31.89 -2.58 -9.11
C ARG A 460 32.22 -1.56 -8.02
N ALA A 461 31.22 -0.87 -7.49
CA ALA A 461 31.39 0.08 -6.40
C ALA A 461 31.89 -0.61 -5.12
N ALA A 462 31.37 -1.78 -4.81
CA ALA A 462 31.76 -2.57 -3.63
C ALA A 462 33.23 -3.06 -3.67
N ARG A 463 33.85 -3.16 -4.86
CA ARG A 463 35.27 -3.51 -4.97
C ARG A 463 36.20 -2.52 -4.25
N ALA A 464 35.78 -1.25 -4.15
CA ALA A 464 36.54 -0.22 -3.48
C ALA A 464 36.40 -0.27 -1.95
N LEU A 465 35.37 -0.93 -1.41
CA LEU A 465 35.17 -1.06 0.02
C LEU A 465 36.20 -2.01 0.63
N LYS A 466 36.77 -1.61 1.76
CA LYS A 466 37.69 -2.45 2.55
C LYS A 466 36.97 -3.22 3.66
N HIS A 467 35.69 -2.96 3.86
CA HIS A 467 34.88 -3.52 4.92
C HIS A 467 34.57 -5.00 4.69
N PRO A 468 34.36 -5.77 5.76
CA PRO A 468 33.74 -7.08 5.67
C PRO A 468 32.32 -6.97 5.07
N LEU A 469 31.97 -7.91 4.19
CA LEU A 469 30.65 -8.00 3.56
C LEU A 469 30.06 -9.39 3.77
N LEU A 470 28.80 -9.45 4.18
CA LEU A 470 27.96 -10.65 4.07
C LEU A 470 26.91 -10.40 3.00
N ILE A 471 26.84 -11.24 1.99
CA ILE A 471 25.87 -11.13 0.89
C ILE A 471 24.97 -12.34 0.94
N ILE A 472 23.67 -12.11 1.22
CA ILE A 472 22.69 -13.18 1.40
C ILE A 472 21.53 -13.02 0.41
N GLN A 473 21.00 -14.17 -0.07
CA GLN A 473 19.99 -14.21 -1.13
C GLN A 473 19.01 -15.36 -0.94
N GLY A 474 17.71 -15.08 -1.11
CA GLY A 474 16.68 -16.10 -1.27
C GLY A 474 16.65 -16.62 -2.71
N GLU A 475 16.66 -17.95 -2.90
CA GLU A 475 16.69 -18.51 -4.26
C GLU A 475 15.31 -18.48 -4.95
N ARG A 476 14.23 -18.28 -4.19
CA ARG A 476 12.87 -18.06 -4.69
C ARG A 476 12.55 -16.59 -4.96
N ASP A 477 13.50 -15.69 -4.74
CA ASP A 477 13.32 -14.27 -4.94
C ASP A 477 13.10 -13.93 -6.41
N PHE A 478 11.91 -13.40 -6.75
CA PHE A 478 11.61 -12.94 -8.10
C PHE A 478 11.87 -11.45 -8.28
N ASN A 479 12.01 -10.67 -7.20
CA ASN A 479 12.31 -9.25 -7.29
C ASN A 479 13.81 -9.02 -7.59
N VAL A 480 14.67 -9.69 -6.84
CA VAL A 480 16.13 -9.70 -7.02
C VAL A 480 16.55 -11.15 -7.15
N THR A 481 16.98 -11.55 -8.33
CA THR A 481 17.15 -13.00 -8.62
C THR A 481 18.55 -13.51 -8.33
N MET A 482 18.71 -14.82 -8.47
CA MET A 482 20.02 -15.47 -8.39
C MET A 482 21.01 -14.95 -9.45
N ASP A 483 20.55 -14.27 -10.51
CA ASP A 483 21.44 -13.58 -11.45
C ASP A 483 22.14 -12.41 -10.76
N ASP A 484 21.43 -11.66 -9.91
CA ASP A 484 22.02 -10.59 -9.12
C ASP A 484 23.01 -11.14 -8.11
N PHE A 485 22.66 -12.24 -7.45
CA PHE A 485 23.59 -12.92 -6.54
C PHE A 485 24.88 -13.39 -7.24
N ARG A 486 24.76 -13.95 -8.44
CA ARG A 486 25.93 -14.31 -9.27
C ARG A 486 26.78 -13.09 -9.64
N ARG A 487 26.17 -11.95 -9.89
CA ARG A 487 26.92 -10.70 -10.12
C ARG A 487 27.65 -10.24 -8.86
N TRP A 488 27.05 -10.35 -7.68
CA TRP A 488 27.75 -10.12 -6.41
C TRP A 488 28.93 -11.09 -6.23
N GLN A 489 28.80 -12.35 -6.64
CA GLN A 489 29.88 -13.35 -6.56
C GLN A 489 31.12 -13.02 -7.43
N THR A 490 31.04 -12.02 -8.30
CA THR A 490 32.24 -11.48 -8.98
C THR A 490 33.23 -10.81 -8.01
N LEU A 491 32.83 -10.62 -6.76
CA LEU A 491 33.70 -10.17 -5.66
C LEU A 491 34.38 -11.35 -4.93
N ALA A 492 34.10 -12.58 -5.30
CA ALA A 492 34.70 -13.78 -4.71
C ALA A 492 36.25 -13.73 -4.82
N GLY A 493 36.91 -14.31 -3.81
CA GLY A 493 38.37 -14.24 -3.66
C GLY A 493 38.89 -13.22 -2.66
N ARG A 494 38.03 -12.27 -2.25
CA ARG A 494 38.29 -11.41 -1.08
C ARG A 494 37.87 -12.17 0.18
N LYS A 495 38.81 -12.33 1.12
CA LYS A 495 38.60 -13.09 2.38
C LYS A 495 37.57 -12.44 3.32
N GLU A 496 37.33 -11.15 3.15
CA GLU A 496 36.40 -10.35 3.93
C GLU A 496 34.96 -10.45 3.43
N ILE A 497 34.70 -11.18 2.31
CA ILE A 497 33.36 -11.30 1.72
C ILE A 497 32.84 -12.71 1.84
N GLU A 498 31.74 -12.89 2.55
CA GLU A 498 31.00 -14.13 2.66
C GLU A 498 29.71 -14.08 1.81
N PHE A 499 29.38 -15.22 1.16
CA PHE A 499 28.18 -15.39 0.35
C PHE A 499 27.35 -16.52 0.90
N LYS A 500 26.03 -16.34 0.98
CA LYS A 500 25.11 -17.39 1.38
C LYS A 500 23.78 -17.26 0.64
N SER A 501 23.27 -18.37 0.09
CA SER A 501 21.93 -18.42 -0.49
C SER A 501 21.06 -19.44 0.24
N TYR A 502 19.73 -19.24 0.12
CA TYR A 502 18.74 -20.03 0.84
C TYR A 502 17.67 -20.53 -0.13
N PRO A 503 17.62 -21.85 -0.43
CA PRO A 503 16.77 -22.42 -1.48
C PRO A 503 15.28 -22.17 -1.33
N LYS A 504 14.80 -22.04 -0.09
CA LYS A 504 13.36 -21.89 0.18
C LYS A 504 12.88 -20.45 0.39
N LEU A 505 13.78 -19.48 0.42
CA LEU A 505 13.44 -18.12 0.80
C LEU A 505 13.11 -17.24 -0.41
N ASP A 506 12.09 -16.39 -0.22
CA ASP A 506 11.68 -15.35 -1.15
C ASP A 506 12.41 -14.01 -0.90
N HIS A 507 11.92 -12.92 -1.49
CA HIS A 507 12.52 -11.58 -1.37
C HIS A 507 12.57 -11.04 0.06
N LEU A 508 11.54 -11.33 0.88
CA LEU A 508 11.49 -10.94 2.29
C LEU A 508 12.16 -11.97 3.22
N PHE A 509 12.84 -12.96 2.65
CA PHE A 509 13.44 -14.07 3.37
C PHE A 509 12.42 -14.94 4.11
N LEU A 510 11.22 -15.08 3.58
CA LEU A 510 10.18 -15.95 4.11
C LEU A 510 10.19 -17.30 3.39
N GLU A 511 10.01 -18.38 4.14
CA GLU A 511 10.00 -19.73 3.55
C GLU A 511 8.76 -19.97 2.68
N GLY A 512 8.96 -20.67 1.58
CA GLY A 512 7.89 -21.10 0.70
C GLY A 512 8.32 -22.23 -0.23
N GLU A 513 7.39 -22.68 -1.08
CA GLU A 513 7.61 -23.72 -2.07
C GLU A 513 7.17 -23.26 -3.45
N GLY A 514 7.83 -23.77 -4.50
CA GLY A 514 7.56 -23.39 -5.88
C GLY A 514 7.92 -21.94 -6.23
N PRO A 515 7.43 -21.39 -7.34
CA PRO A 515 7.62 -19.99 -7.72
C PRO A 515 6.97 -19.05 -6.70
N ALA A 516 7.72 -18.04 -6.27
CA ALA A 516 7.16 -17.04 -5.34
C ALA A 516 6.21 -16.09 -6.06
N SER A 517 5.19 -15.62 -5.36
CA SER A 517 4.17 -14.72 -5.90
C SER A 517 3.72 -13.69 -4.87
N GLY A 518 2.94 -12.68 -5.30
CA GLY A 518 2.34 -11.72 -4.38
C GLY A 518 1.46 -12.37 -3.29
N ALA A 519 0.77 -13.48 -3.62
CA ALA A 519 -0.06 -14.23 -2.68
C ALA A 519 0.74 -14.88 -1.53
N ASP A 520 2.03 -15.08 -1.71
CA ASP A 520 2.90 -15.57 -0.64
C ASP A 520 2.98 -14.58 0.52
N TYR A 521 2.89 -13.28 0.24
CA TYR A 521 2.98 -12.23 1.24
C TYR A 521 1.67 -11.96 2.01
N GLU A 522 0.58 -12.59 1.61
CA GLU A 522 -0.70 -12.53 2.34
C GLU A 522 -0.75 -13.48 3.54
N LYS A 523 0.20 -14.42 3.63
CA LYS A 523 0.29 -15.40 4.72
C LYS A 523 1.26 -14.93 5.80
N PRO A 524 0.91 -15.05 7.11
CA PRO A 524 1.82 -14.68 8.18
C PRO A 524 2.99 -15.67 8.24
N ARG A 525 4.18 -15.16 8.09
CA ARG A 525 5.44 -15.90 8.18
C ARG A 525 6.51 -15.04 8.83
N ASN A 526 7.56 -15.65 9.30
CA ASN A 526 8.71 -14.96 9.86
C ASN A 526 9.99 -15.36 9.11
N ILE A 527 10.99 -14.51 9.18
CA ILE A 527 12.35 -14.87 8.77
C ILE A 527 12.79 -16.08 9.59
N PRO A 528 13.25 -17.17 8.99
CA PRO A 528 13.65 -18.37 9.73
C PRO A 528 14.85 -18.10 10.65
N LYS A 529 14.86 -18.78 11.79
CA LYS A 529 15.92 -18.65 12.81
C LYS A 529 17.33 -18.81 12.23
N TYR A 530 17.52 -19.72 11.29
CA TYR A 530 18.85 -19.98 10.71
C TYR A 530 19.42 -18.76 9.96
N VAL A 531 18.58 -17.88 9.39
CA VAL A 531 19.05 -16.62 8.80
C VAL A 531 19.54 -15.66 9.88
N ILE A 532 18.79 -15.56 10.98
CA ILE A 532 19.18 -14.75 12.14
C ILE A 532 20.51 -15.27 12.72
N ASP A 533 20.63 -16.59 12.88
CA ASP A 533 21.83 -17.23 13.40
C ASP A 533 23.06 -16.97 12.52
N ASP A 534 22.89 -17.02 11.19
CA ASP A 534 23.96 -16.75 10.24
C ASP A 534 24.45 -15.30 10.30
N ILE A 535 23.51 -14.35 10.38
CA ILE A 535 23.84 -12.92 10.51
C ILE A 535 24.57 -12.68 11.84
N ALA A 536 24.04 -13.21 12.94
CA ALA A 536 24.64 -13.06 14.27
C ALA A 536 26.04 -13.69 14.35
N ALA A 537 26.21 -14.89 13.80
CA ALA A 537 27.50 -15.58 13.74
C ALA A 537 28.52 -14.82 12.89
N TRP A 538 28.07 -14.21 11.78
CA TRP A 538 28.95 -13.38 10.96
C TRP A 538 29.39 -12.09 11.70
N ILE A 539 28.46 -11.39 12.36
CA ILE A 539 28.77 -10.20 13.16
C ILE A 539 29.77 -10.53 14.28
N ALA A 540 29.57 -11.66 14.98
CA ALA A 540 30.45 -12.10 16.08
C ALA A 540 31.89 -12.38 15.64
N LYS A 541 32.13 -12.74 14.36
CA LYS A 541 33.48 -12.96 13.79
C LYS A 541 34.23 -11.65 13.54
N GLN A 542 33.53 -10.51 13.44
CA GLN A 542 34.16 -9.24 13.13
C GLN A 542 34.84 -8.65 14.37
N LYS A 543 36.12 -8.29 14.23
CA LYS A 543 36.98 -7.84 15.33
C LYS A 543 36.72 -6.39 15.75
#